data_58b8cd956f84d293614082937b873591
#
_entry.id   58b8cd956f84d293614082937b873591
#
_cell.length_a   1.000
_cell.length_b   1.000
_cell.length_c   1.000
_cell.angle_alpha   90.00
_cell.angle_beta   90.00
_cell.angle_gamma   90.00
#
_symmetry.space_group_name_H-M   'P 1'
#
loop_
_entity.id
_entity.type
_entity.pdbx_description
1 polymer ?
#
loop_
_entity_poly.entity_id
_entity_poly.type
_entity_poly.pdbx_seq_one_letter_code
_entity_poly.pdbx_strand_id
1 'polypeptide(L)'
;MADNFNGYAALLRKIKQRVLVAQQRAIYAANEEMLRMYWDIGGMLQQSQDADGWGKKTLQRLSVDLKNDYSEIKGFSVRNMQCMIQFFNEYNQELTMVKGADSSIAQSMIAQLGEYNFSFPIKHLGWTHNLILLQQVKDIRARYWYMVQSITSHWNTRYLQEAIKLDDYGKHGALANNFTETLPVPEVNDVKSMLKDPYIFDMLTFTDPVSYTHLTLP
;
A
#
# COMPACT_ATOMS: atom_id res chain seq x y z
N MET A 1 9.99 -47.32 15.87
CA MET A 1 10.70 -46.01 15.93
C MET A 1 10.46 -45.14 14.68
N ALA A 2 10.12 -45.67 13.52
CA ALA A 2 9.86 -44.87 12.29
C ALA A 2 8.59 -44.03 12.33
N ASP A 3 7.53 -44.46 13.02
CA ASP A 3 6.25 -43.71 13.13
C ASP A 3 6.35 -42.40 13.87
N ASN A 4 7.26 -42.30 14.85
CA ASN A 4 7.41 -41.07 15.65
C ASN A 4 8.11 -39.93 14.86
N PHE A 5 8.96 -40.29 13.89
CA PHE A 5 9.62 -39.33 13.00
C PHE A 5 8.66 -38.71 11.97
N ASN A 6 7.71 -39.47 11.47
CA ASN A 6 6.68 -38.97 10.53
C ASN A 6 5.72 -37.99 11.22
N GLY A 7 5.33 -38.28 12.46
CA GLY A 7 4.49 -37.39 13.27
C GLY A 7 5.18 -36.05 13.55
N TYR A 8 6.45 -36.06 13.95
CA TYR A 8 7.25 -34.87 14.20
C TYR A 8 7.41 -34.00 12.94
N ALA A 9 7.78 -34.60 11.80
CA ALA A 9 7.94 -33.89 10.53
C ALA A 9 6.63 -33.24 10.05
N ALA A 10 5.50 -33.92 10.25
CA ALA A 10 4.17 -33.39 9.93
C ALA A 10 3.80 -32.21 10.83
N LEU A 11 4.05 -32.32 12.13
CA LEU A 11 3.81 -31.23 13.10
C LEU A 11 4.69 -30.01 12.79
N LEU A 12 5.98 -30.24 12.53
CA LEU A 12 6.93 -29.19 12.19
C LEU A 12 6.47 -28.40 10.93
N ARG A 13 6.01 -29.10 9.90
CA ARG A 13 5.46 -28.47 8.69
C ARG A 13 4.23 -27.63 9.00
N LYS A 14 3.29 -28.12 9.81
CA LYS A 14 2.10 -27.37 10.23
C LYS A 14 2.47 -26.10 11.01
N ILE A 15 3.43 -26.20 11.92
CA ILE A 15 3.91 -25.04 12.69
C ILE A 15 4.56 -24.02 11.76
N LYS A 16 5.48 -24.44 10.87
CA LYS A 16 6.13 -23.55 9.90
C LYS A 16 5.11 -22.85 9.01
N GLN A 17 4.11 -23.57 8.51
CA GLN A 17 3.04 -22.99 7.70
C GLN A 17 2.22 -21.97 8.50
N ARG A 18 1.89 -22.28 9.77
CA ARG A 18 1.14 -21.35 10.63
C ARG A 18 1.92 -20.05 10.91
N VAL A 19 3.23 -20.18 11.15
CA VAL A 19 4.12 -19.02 11.32
C VAL A 19 4.16 -18.17 10.07
N LEU A 20 4.36 -18.79 8.91
CA LEU A 20 4.40 -18.09 7.63
C LEU A 20 3.12 -17.30 7.36
N VAL A 21 1.95 -17.91 7.53
CA VAL A 21 0.65 -17.25 7.36
C VAL A 21 0.49 -16.08 8.34
N ALA A 22 0.97 -16.21 9.59
CA ALA A 22 0.90 -15.14 10.56
C ALA A 22 1.78 -13.95 10.16
N GLN A 23 3.01 -14.22 9.71
CA GLN A 23 3.92 -13.18 9.22
C GLN A 23 3.34 -12.45 8.01
N GLN A 24 2.78 -13.18 7.04
CA GLN A 24 2.12 -12.60 5.88
C GLN A 24 1.01 -11.63 6.29
N ARG A 25 0.09 -12.09 7.15
CA ARG A 25 -1.02 -11.24 7.64
C ARG A 25 -0.53 -9.98 8.34
N ALA A 26 0.52 -10.09 9.16
CA ALA A 26 1.08 -8.93 9.85
C ALA A 26 1.65 -7.89 8.87
N ILE A 27 2.35 -8.34 7.82
CA ILE A 27 2.92 -7.46 6.80
C ILE A 27 1.82 -6.77 5.99
N TYR A 28 0.78 -7.50 5.59
CA TYR A 28 -0.36 -6.88 4.91
C TYR A 28 -1.06 -5.85 5.76
N ALA A 29 -1.31 -6.14 7.03
CA ALA A 29 -1.92 -5.20 7.95
C ALA A 29 -1.07 -3.93 8.13
N ALA A 30 0.25 -4.08 8.26
CA ALA A 30 1.17 -2.97 8.35
C ALA A 30 1.18 -2.11 7.07
N ASN A 31 1.19 -2.74 5.88
CA ASN A 31 1.12 -2.03 4.62
C ASN A 31 -0.20 -1.27 4.47
N GLU A 32 -1.32 -1.89 4.80
CA GLU A 32 -2.64 -1.25 4.74
C GLU A 32 -2.69 -0.03 5.67
N GLU A 33 -2.19 -0.15 6.90
CA GLU A 33 -2.16 0.94 7.87
C GLU A 33 -1.23 2.09 7.43
N MET A 34 -0.07 1.77 6.87
CA MET A 34 0.82 2.78 6.30
C MET A 34 0.16 3.53 5.14
N LEU A 35 -0.54 2.85 4.25
CA LEU A 35 -1.24 3.48 3.14
C LEU A 35 -2.40 4.36 3.63
N ARG A 36 -3.13 3.93 4.66
CA ARG A 36 -4.17 4.74 5.32
C ARG A 36 -3.59 6.00 5.92
N MET A 37 -2.52 5.88 6.69
CA MET A 37 -1.82 7.02 7.27
C MET A 37 -1.39 8.02 6.18
N TYR A 38 -0.84 7.54 5.05
CA TYR A 38 -0.45 8.42 3.95
C TYR A 38 -1.64 9.07 3.26
N TRP A 39 -2.76 8.37 3.16
CA TRP A 39 -4.02 8.93 2.67
C TRP A 39 -4.53 10.04 3.57
N ASP A 40 -4.63 9.79 4.88
CA ASP A 40 -5.11 10.76 5.86
C ASP A 40 -4.23 12.01 5.88
N ILE A 41 -2.90 11.82 5.90
CA ILE A 41 -1.94 12.94 5.81
C ILE A 41 -2.14 13.71 4.50
N GLY A 42 -2.31 13.02 3.38
CA GLY A 42 -2.60 13.65 2.08
C GLY A 42 -3.84 14.53 2.12
N GLY A 43 -4.91 14.04 2.72
CA GLY A 43 -6.17 14.79 2.94
C GLY A 43 -6.01 16.00 3.84
N MET A 44 -5.32 15.84 4.99
CA MET A 44 -5.03 16.95 5.91
C MET A 44 -4.21 18.04 5.21
N LEU A 45 -3.19 17.67 4.45
CA LEU A 45 -2.34 18.59 3.71
C LEU A 45 -3.11 19.32 2.61
N GLN A 46 -3.98 18.62 1.87
CA GLN A 46 -4.83 19.22 0.85
C GLN A 46 -5.79 20.24 1.45
N GLN A 47 -6.48 19.88 2.53
CA GLN A 47 -7.41 20.79 3.23
C GLN A 47 -6.72 22.05 3.74
N SER A 48 -5.51 21.91 4.29
CA SER A 48 -4.73 23.05 4.77
C SER A 48 -4.23 23.95 3.63
N GLN A 49 -3.93 23.37 2.45
CA GLN A 49 -3.59 24.15 1.26
C GLN A 49 -4.79 25.00 0.79
N ASP A 50 -5.98 24.41 0.79
CA ASP A 50 -7.21 25.06 0.33
C ASP A 50 -7.69 26.14 1.32
N ALA A 51 -7.60 25.90 2.63
CA ALA A 51 -8.08 26.81 3.66
C ALA A 51 -7.12 27.97 3.98
N ASP A 52 -5.83 27.67 4.09
CA ASP A 52 -4.81 28.59 4.61
C ASP A 52 -3.86 29.10 3.53
N GLY A 53 -4.00 28.66 2.28
CA GLY A 53 -3.10 28.99 1.19
C GLY A 53 -1.67 28.45 1.41
N TRP A 54 -1.53 27.36 2.14
CA TRP A 54 -0.24 26.79 2.50
C TRP A 54 0.51 26.31 1.25
N GLY A 55 1.65 26.92 1.03
CA GLY A 55 2.49 26.64 -0.12
C GLY A 55 3.68 25.74 0.20
N LYS A 56 4.58 25.63 -0.76
CA LYS A 56 5.80 24.82 -0.71
C LYS A 56 6.67 25.04 0.54
N LYS A 57 6.70 26.29 1.07
CA LYS A 57 7.47 26.65 2.28
C LYS A 57 6.94 25.96 3.54
N THR A 58 5.61 25.81 3.65
CA THR A 58 4.98 25.13 4.80
C THR A 58 5.29 23.63 4.77
N LEU A 59 5.22 23.00 3.60
CA LEU A 59 5.63 21.58 3.46
C LEU A 59 7.11 21.37 3.81
N GLN A 60 7.99 22.33 3.47
CA GLN A 60 9.41 22.26 3.83
C GLN A 60 9.59 22.31 5.36
N ARG A 61 8.91 23.24 6.04
CA ARG A 61 8.96 23.34 7.50
C ARG A 61 8.41 22.09 8.16
N LEU A 62 7.23 21.64 7.74
CA LEU A 62 6.61 20.42 8.25
C LEU A 62 7.50 19.19 8.05
N SER A 63 8.20 19.10 6.90
CA SER A 63 9.16 18.02 6.67
C SER A 63 10.33 18.02 7.64
N VAL A 64 10.78 19.20 8.07
CA VAL A 64 11.86 19.33 9.07
C VAL A 64 11.36 18.94 10.45
N ASP A 65 10.20 19.48 10.84
CA ASP A 65 9.62 19.24 12.16
C ASP A 65 9.31 17.74 12.35
N LEU A 66 8.63 17.11 11.37
CA LEU A 66 8.31 15.67 11.40
C LEU A 66 9.56 14.77 11.39
N LYS A 67 10.63 15.17 10.69
CA LYS A 67 11.88 14.40 10.73
C LYS A 67 12.62 14.53 12.06
N ASN A 68 12.47 15.64 12.76
CA ASN A 68 13.03 15.80 14.09
C ASN A 68 12.27 14.96 15.12
N ASP A 69 10.94 14.91 15.01
CA ASP A 69 10.09 14.15 15.93
C ASP A 69 10.12 12.63 15.64
N TYR A 70 10.23 12.26 14.36
CA TYR A 70 10.22 10.89 13.86
C TYR A 70 11.44 10.61 13.01
N SER A 71 12.64 10.66 13.59
CA SER A 71 13.92 10.56 12.88
C SER A 71 14.09 9.25 12.09
N GLU A 72 13.50 8.17 12.58
CA GLU A 72 13.56 6.84 11.96
C GLU A 72 12.63 6.68 10.75
N ILE A 73 11.61 7.55 10.62
CA ILE A 73 10.64 7.47 9.53
C ILE A 73 11.06 8.36 8.36
N LYS A 74 11.55 7.75 7.28
CA LYS A 74 11.96 8.49 6.07
C LYS A 74 10.79 8.98 5.21
N GLY A 75 9.56 8.57 5.54
CA GLY A 75 8.35 8.87 4.79
C GLY A 75 7.96 10.35 4.70
N PHE A 76 8.50 11.24 5.55
CA PHE A 76 8.10 12.64 5.65
C PHE A 76 8.98 13.62 4.86
N SER A 77 9.53 13.20 3.72
CA SER A 77 10.16 14.13 2.78
C SER A 77 9.09 14.99 2.06
N VAL A 78 9.45 16.23 1.69
CA VAL A 78 8.55 17.12 0.92
C VAL A 78 7.99 16.43 -0.32
N ARG A 79 8.85 15.70 -1.05
CA ARG A 79 8.43 14.94 -2.23
C ARG A 79 7.39 13.88 -1.89
N ASN A 80 7.60 13.13 -0.82
CA ASN A 80 6.67 12.06 -0.44
C ASN A 80 5.34 12.63 0.06
N MET A 81 5.36 13.74 0.82
CA MET A 81 4.13 14.43 1.21
C MET A 81 3.35 14.97 0.00
N GLN A 82 4.02 15.45 -1.04
CA GLN A 82 3.37 15.79 -2.31
C GLN A 82 2.74 14.57 -2.99
N CYS A 83 3.40 13.41 -2.92
CA CYS A 83 2.84 12.15 -3.42
C CYS A 83 1.62 11.70 -2.58
N MET A 84 1.61 11.94 -1.27
CA MET A 84 0.44 11.66 -0.41
C MET A 84 -0.75 12.53 -0.81
N ILE A 85 -0.54 13.83 -1.07
CA ILE A 85 -1.58 14.73 -1.58
C ILE A 85 -2.11 14.24 -2.92
N GLN A 86 -1.22 13.88 -3.84
CA GLN A 86 -1.63 13.33 -5.14
C GLN A 86 -2.41 12.03 -4.99
N PHE A 87 -1.97 11.12 -4.11
CA PHE A 87 -2.62 9.86 -3.81
C PHE A 87 -4.05 10.07 -3.29
N PHE A 88 -4.22 10.99 -2.35
CA PHE A 88 -5.53 11.39 -1.84
C PHE A 88 -6.42 11.95 -2.95
N ASN A 89 -5.92 12.94 -3.70
CA ASN A 89 -6.73 13.62 -4.71
C ASN A 89 -7.17 12.69 -5.85
N GLU A 90 -6.28 11.88 -6.35
CA GLU A 90 -6.56 10.95 -7.45
C GLU A 90 -7.63 9.93 -7.08
N TYR A 91 -7.45 9.23 -5.95
CA TYR A 91 -8.39 8.17 -5.58
C TYR A 91 -9.64 8.68 -4.85
N ASN A 92 -9.60 9.86 -4.24
CA ASN A 92 -10.80 10.47 -3.64
C ASN A 92 -11.79 10.94 -4.72
N GLN A 93 -11.30 11.52 -5.81
CA GLN A 93 -12.15 11.98 -6.93
C GLN A 93 -12.79 10.79 -7.66
N GLU A 94 -12.03 9.73 -7.90
CA GLU A 94 -12.52 8.53 -8.58
C GLU A 94 -13.67 7.86 -7.83
N LEU A 95 -13.61 7.81 -6.51
CA LEU A 95 -14.69 7.29 -5.69
C LEU A 95 -15.95 8.15 -5.76
N THR A 96 -15.81 9.46 -5.91
CA THR A 96 -16.94 10.37 -6.08
C THR A 96 -17.57 10.18 -7.47
N MET A 97 -16.78 9.98 -8.52
CA MET A 97 -17.26 9.72 -9.89
C MET A 97 -17.93 8.35 -10.01
N VAL A 98 -17.37 7.32 -9.37
CA VAL A 98 -17.93 5.95 -9.38
C VAL A 98 -19.27 5.90 -8.63
N LYS A 99 -19.46 6.69 -7.57
CA LYS A 99 -20.74 6.82 -6.88
C LYS A 99 -21.85 7.47 -7.74
N GLY A 100 -21.47 8.22 -8.78
CA GLY A 100 -22.39 8.85 -9.72
C GLY A 100 -22.62 8.07 -11.02
N ALA A 101 -21.93 6.96 -11.24
CA ALA A 101 -22.03 6.18 -12.49
C ALA A 101 -22.98 4.99 -12.33
N ASP A 102 -23.98 4.94 -13.21
CA ASP A 102 -25.05 3.91 -13.28
C ASP A 102 -24.56 2.57 -13.86
N SER A 103 -23.28 2.24 -13.75
CA SER A 103 -22.74 0.99 -14.31
C SER A 103 -22.63 -0.11 -13.27
N SER A 104 -23.02 -1.34 -13.63
CA SER A 104 -22.93 -2.53 -12.78
C SER A 104 -21.49 -2.82 -12.29
N ILE A 105 -20.47 -2.41 -13.05
CA ILE A 105 -19.05 -2.50 -12.70
C ILE A 105 -18.72 -1.53 -11.57
N ALA A 106 -19.20 -0.29 -11.66
CA ALA A 106 -19.04 0.73 -10.64
C ALA A 106 -19.72 0.31 -9.32
N GLN A 107 -20.93 -0.23 -9.40
CA GLN A 107 -21.67 -0.74 -8.23
C GLN A 107 -20.98 -1.95 -7.58
N SER A 108 -20.42 -2.86 -8.35
CA SER A 108 -19.64 -4.00 -7.84
C SER A 108 -18.35 -3.54 -7.15
N MET A 109 -17.67 -2.54 -7.69
CA MET A 109 -16.51 -1.93 -7.06
C MET A 109 -16.88 -1.21 -5.76
N ILE A 110 -17.98 -0.44 -5.74
CA ILE A 110 -18.47 0.28 -4.56
C ILE A 110 -18.93 -0.69 -3.45
N ALA A 111 -19.60 -1.78 -3.79
CA ALA A 111 -20.05 -2.77 -2.81
C ALA A 111 -18.91 -3.49 -2.08
N GLN A 112 -17.73 -3.56 -2.70
CA GLN A 112 -16.49 -4.09 -2.09
C GLN A 112 -15.70 -3.02 -1.31
N LEU A 113 -16.01 -1.74 -1.50
CA LEU A 113 -15.41 -0.59 -0.87
C LEU A 113 -16.08 -0.32 0.49
N GLY A 114 -15.82 -1.04 1.55
CA GLY A 114 -16.29 -0.68 2.90
C GLY A 114 -16.14 0.82 3.22
N GLU A 115 -16.47 1.24 4.44
CA GLU A 115 -16.51 2.65 4.92
C GLU A 115 -15.25 3.49 4.64
N TYR A 116 -14.14 2.86 4.26
CA TYR A 116 -12.87 3.49 3.89
C TYR A 116 -12.54 3.22 2.44
N ASN A 117 -12.18 4.27 1.71
CA ASN A 117 -11.84 4.29 0.28
C ASN A 117 -10.60 3.48 -0.11
N PHE A 118 -10.08 2.65 0.78
CA PHE A 118 -8.96 1.73 0.56
C PHE A 118 -9.44 0.34 0.20
N SER A 119 -9.89 0.19 -1.04
CA SER A 119 -10.28 -1.12 -1.54
C SER A 119 -9.12 -1.82 -2.23
N PHE A 120 -9.33 -3.10 -2.46
CA PHE A 120 -8.58 -3.82 -3.47
C PHE A 120 -8.64 -3.03 -4.81
N PRO A 121 -7.54 -2.94 -5.59
CA PRO A 121 -6.26 -3.60 -5.37
C PRO A 121 -5.22 -2.73 -4.63
N ILE A 122 -5.51 -1.47 -4.32
CA ILE A 122 -4.55 -0.48 -3.80
C ILE A 122 -3.82 -0.99 -2.55
N LYS A 123 -4.56 -1.51 -1.59
CA LYS A 123 -4.02 -1.97 -0.29
C LYS A 123 -3.12 -3.19 -0.38
N HIS A 124 -3.19 -3.95 -1.47
CA HIS A 124 -2.36 -5.13 -1.70
C HIS A 124 -1.03 -4.84 -2.38
N LEU A 125 -0.79 -3.58 -2.73
CA LEU A 125 0.46 -3.12 -3.31
C LEU A 125 1.24 -2.26 -2.30
N GLY A 126 2.57 -2.36 -2.32
CA GLY A 126 3.42 -1.46 -1.54
C GLY A 126 3.32 -0.01 -2.05
N TRP A 127 3.75 0.94 -1.21
CA TRP A 127 3.72 2.37 -1.53
C TRP A 127 4.44 2.70 -2.83
N THR A 128 5.61 2.10 -3.05
CA THR A 128 6.41 2.34 -4.27
C THR A 128 5.68 1.91 -5.55
N HIS A 129 4.94 0.79 -5.55
CA HIS A 129 4.10 0.39 -6.68
C HIS A 129 2.99 1.42 -6.94
N ASN A 130 2.30 1.85 -5.89
CA ASN A 130 1.26 2.87 -6.00
C ASN A 130 1.80 4.18 -6.57
N LEU A 131 3.00 4.62 -6.15
CA LEU A 131 3.65 5.81 -6.69
C LEU A 131 3.99 5.70 -8.18
N ILE A 132 4.54 4.56 -8.61
CA ILE A 132 4.85 4.33 -10.03
C ILE A 132 3.57 4.45 -10.87
N LEU A 133 2.50 3.81 -10.42
CA LEU A 133 1.22 3.83 -11.12
C LEU A 133 0.61 5.24 -11.18
N LEU A 134 0.62 5.98 -10.08
CA LEU A 134 0.14 7.37 -10.03
C LEU A 134 0.90 8.29 -10.98
N GLN A 135 2.22 8.12 -11.07
CA GLN A 135 3.08 9.00 -11.85
C GLN A 135 3.11 8.67 -13.34
N GLN A 136 2.97 7.38 -13.70
CA GLN A 136 3.20 6.92 -15.07
C GLN A 136 1.91 6.53 -15.81
N VAL A 137 0.81 6.21 -15.09
CA VAL A 137 -0.44 5.74 -15.69
C VAL A 137 -1.56 6.71 -15.35
N LYS A 138 -2.01 7.49 -16.34
CA LYS A 138 -3.08 8.49 -16.17
C LYS A 138 -4.48 7.88 -16.24
N ASP A 139 -4.67 6.92 -17.16
CA ASP A 139 -5.95 6.23 -17.29
C ASP A 139 -6.17 5.31 -16.09
N ILE A 140 -7.27 5.54 -15.38
CA ILE A 140 -7.64 4.78 -14.20
C ILE A 140 -7.85 3.31 -14.49
N ARG A 141 -8.44 2.95 -15.64
CA ARG A 141 -8.70 1.56 -16.02
C ARG A 141 -7.40 0.82 -16.26
N ALA A 142 -6.45 1.46 -16.96
CA ALA A 142 -5.10 0.94 -17.15
C ALA A 142 -4.40 0.78 -15.80
N ARG A 143 -4.54 1.77 -14.89
CA ARG A 143 -3.93 1.74 -13.56
C ARG A 143 -4.43 0.55 -12.75
N TYR A 144 -5.74 0.33 -12.69
CA TYR A 144 -6.32 -0.83 -12.01
C TYR A 144 -5.90 -2.16 -12.65
N TRP A 145 -5.82 -2.22 -13.97
CA TRP A 145 -5.33 -3.41 -14.66
C TRP A 145 -3.88 -3.73 -14.25
N TYR A 146 -2.98 -2.75 -14.27
CA TYR A 146 -1.59 -2.93 -13.81
C TYR A 146 -1.50 -3.32 -12.34
N MET A 147 -2.37 -2.79 -11.47
CA MET A 147 -2.45 -3.21 -10.07
C MET A 147 -2.79 -4.68 -9.95
N VAL A 148 -3.84 -5.13 -10.63
CA VAL A 148 -4.28 -6.53 -10.62
C VAL A 148 -3.19 -7.44 -11.18
N GLN A 149 -2.57 -7.09 -12.32
CA GLN A 149 -1.48 -7.86 -12.89
C GLN A 149 -0.28 -7.94 -11.95
N SER A 150 0.06 -6.83 -11.29
CA SER A 150 1.16 -6.81 -10.32
C SER A 150 0.92 -7.75 -9.14
N ILE A 151 -0.33 -7.87 -8.69
CA ILE A 151 -0.71 -8.77 -7.60
C ILE A 151 -0.74 -10.22 -8.08
N THR A 152 -1.45 -10.50 -9.17
CA THR A 152 -1.66 -11.88 -9.66
C THR A 152 -0.40 -12.53 -10.21
N SER A 153 0.47 -11.74 -10.83
CA SER A 153 1.73 -12.19 -11.43
C SER A 153 2.97 -11.86 -10.60
N HIS A 154 2.78 -11.34 -9.38
CA HIS A 154 3.86 -11.02 -8.43
C HIS A 154 4.94 -10.09 -9.01
N TRP A 155 4.51 -9.07 -9.74
CA TRP A 155 5.44 -8.14 -10.37
C TRP A 155 6.16 -7.29 -9.32
N ASN A 156 7.47 -7.24 -9.42
CA ASN A 156 8.24 -6.25 -8.69
C ASN A 156 8.18 -4.87 -9.40
N THR A 157 8.63 -3.84 -8.74
CA THR A 157 8.58 -2.46 -9.25
C THR A 157 9.29 -2.28 -10.59
N ARG A 158 10.37 -3.02 -10.84
CA ARG A 158 11.11 -2.97 -12.11
C ARG A 158 10.29 -3.56 -13.24
N TYR A 159 9.68 -4.72 -13.01
CA TYR A 159 8.84 -5.37 -14.02
C TYR A 159 7.59 -4.52 -14.33
N LEU A 160 6.95 -3.96 -13.30
CA LEU A 160 5.83 -3.02 -13.47
C LEU A 160 6.22 -1.83 -14.36
N GLN A 161 7.39 -1.21 -14.13
CA GLN A 161 7.86 -0.10 -14.96
C GLN A 161 8.11 -0.52 -16.42
N GLU A 162 8.66 -1.70 -16.64
CA GLU A 162 8.85 -2.25 -18.00
C GLU A 162 7.51 -2.53 -18.70
N ALA A 163 6.56 -3.14 -17.99
CA ALA A 163 5.23 -3.42 -18.53
C ALA A 163 4.48 -2.12 -18.91
N ILE A 164 4.57 -1.07 -18.10
CA ILE A 164 4.02 0.25 -18.41
C ILE A 164 4.70 0.84 -19.65
N LYS A 165 6.03 0.79 -19.71
CA LYS A 165 6.81 1.31 -20.85
C LYS A 165 6.48 0.60 -22.16
N LEU A 166 6.21 -0.69 -22.10
CA LEU A 166 5.84 -1.53 -23.25
C LEU A 166 4.36 -1.42 -23.61
N ASP A 167 3.57 -0.68 -22.85
CA ASP A 167 2.12 -0.56 -23.00
C ASP A 167 1.40 -1.91 -23.04
N ASP A 168 1.67 -2.75 -22.05
CA ASP A 168 1.06 -4.08 -21.97
C ASP A 168 -0.46 -4.01 -21.78
N TYR A 169 -0.99 -2.94 -21.17
CA TYR A 169 -2.42 -2.69 -21.10
C TYR A 169 -3.04 -2.49 -22.48
N GLY A 170 -2.45 -1.64 -23.32
CA GLY A 170 -2.93 -1.41 -24.67
C GLY A 170 -2.89 -2.68 -25.54
N LYS A 171 -1.90 -3.55 -25.32
CA LYS A 171 -1.74 -4.80 -26.07
C LYS A 171 -2.67 -5.93 -25.60
N HIS A 172 -2.88 -6.05 -24.30
CA HIS A 172 -3.52 -7.22 -23.69
C HIS A 172 -4.70 -6.88 -22.80
N GLY A 173 -4.72 -5.72 -22.15
CA GLY A 173 -5.68 -5.33 -21.13
C GLY A 173 -7.03 -4.87 -21.68
N ALA A 174 -7.04 -4.23 -22.84
CA ALA A 174 -8.27 -3.72 -23.46
C ALA A 174 -9.24 -4.83 -23.89
N LEU A 175 -8.74 -6.06 -24.07
CA LEU A 175 -9.52 -7.24 -24.46
C LEU A 175 -10.03 -8.06 -23.26
N ALA A 176 -9.47 -7.86 -22.06
CA ALA A 176 -9.78 -8.65 -20.87
C ALA A 176 -10.70 -7.87 -19.91
N ASN A 177 -11.95 -7.66 -20.28
CA ASN A 177 -12.94 -7.00 -19.41
C ASN A 177 -13.53 -7.88 -18.29
N ASN A 178 -12.92 -9.02 -17.96
CA ASN A 178 -13.41 -9.93 -16.94
C ASN A 178 -12.75 -9.67 -15.56
N PHE A 179 -12.95 -8.49 -14.99
CA PHE A 179 -12.52 -8.14 -13.62
C PHE A 179 -13.33 -8.79 -12.50
N THR A 180 -14.28 -9.68 -12.83
CA THR A 180 -15.24 -10.24 -11.86
C THR A 180 -14.85 -11.59 -11.30
N GLU A 181 -13.75 -12.20 -11.69
CA GLU A 181 -13.33 -13.48 -11.13
C GLU A 181 -12.40 -13.30 -9.93
N THR A 182 -12.73 -13.99 -8.90
CA THR A 182 -12.16 -14.23 -7.58
C THR A 182 -10.67 -13.86 -7.46
N LEU A 183 -10.40 -12.86 -6.63
CA LEU A 183 -9.06 -12.42 -6.31
C LEU A 183 -8.28 -13.51 -5.57
N PRO A 184 -7.07 -13.84 -6.00
CA PRO A 184 -6.26 -14.82 -5.31
C PRO A 184 -5.89 -14.33 -3.92
N VAL A 185 -5.87 -15.25 -2.96
CA VAL A 185 -5.30 -15.01 -1.64
C VAL A 185 -3.83 -14.63 -1.83
N PRO A 186 -3.35 -13.54 -1.19
CA PRO A 186 -1.97 -13.09 -1.32
C PRO A 186 -0.97 -14.21 -1.02
N GLU A 187 -0.04 -14.46 -1.94
CA GLU A 187 0.97 -15.51 -1.80
C GLU A 187 2.27 -15.00 -1.17
N VAL A 188 3.13 -15.93 -0.75
CA VAL A 188 4.43 -15.67 -0.09
C VAL A 188 5.31 -14.65 -0.84
N ASN A 189 5.20 -14.60 -2.16
CA ASN A 189 6.01 -13.72 -3.01
C ASN A 189 5.58 -12.25 -2.92
N ASP A 190 4.30 -11.96 -2.72
CA ASP A 190 3.79 -10.59 -2.52
C ASP A 190 4.34 -9.99 -1.24
N VAL A 191 4.33 -10.79 -0.18
CA VAL A 191 4.88 -10.40 1.14
C VAL A 191 6.37 -10.07 1.04
N LYS A 192 7.15 -10.87 0.31
CA LYS A 192 8.58 -10.60 0.09
C LYS A 192 8.80 -9.31 -0.70
N SER A 193 7.92 -9.00 -1.65
CA SER A 193 7.96 -7.76 -2.40
C SER A 193 7.63 -6.55 -1.51
N MET A 194 6.61 -6.66 -0.66
CA MET A 194 6.23 -5.63 0.30
C MET A 194 7.31 -5.38 1.35
N LEU A 195 7.95 -6.43 1.89
CA LEU A 195 9.06 -6.29 2.83
C LEU A 195 10.27 -5.56 2.26
N LYS A 196 10.44 -5.57 0.94
CA LYS A 196 11.49 -4.81 0.24
C LYS A 196 11.10 -3.37 -0.03
N ASP A 197 9.85 -2.98 0.22
CA ASP A 197 9.43 -1.59 0.12
C ASP A 197 10.08 -0.82 1.29
N PRO A 198 10.92 0.18 1.02
CA PRO A 198 11.66 0.90 2.05
C PRO A 198 10.74 1.63 3.03
N TYR A 199 9.54 1.99 2.60
CA TYR A 199 8.58 2.70 3.46
C TYR A 199 7.92 1.78 4.49
N ILE A 200 7.65 0.51 4.14
CA ILE A 200 7.13 -0.47 5.11
C ILE A 200 8.20 -0.81 6.13
N PHE A 201 9.44 -1.01 5.69
CA PHE A 201 10.55 -1.31 6.57
C PHE A 201 10.76 -0.18 7.59
N ASP A 202 10.79 1.07 7.14
CA ASP A 202 10.92 2.23 8.02
C ASP A 202 9.76 2.35 9.03
N MET A 203 8.54 1.99 8.64
CA MET A 203 7.38 1.99 9.54
C MET A 203 7.43 0.90 10.60
N LEU A 204 8.02 -0.26 10.29
CA LEU A 204 8.09 -1.41 11.21
C LEU A 204 9.30 -1.35 12.16
N THR A 205 10.30 -0.50 11.87
CA THR A 205 11.49 -0.33 12.71
C THR A 205 11.28 0.71 13.83
N PHE A 206 10.13 0.70 14.49
CA PHE A 206 9.94 1.49 15.71
C PHE A 206 10.88 0.96 16.81
N THR A 207 12.06 1.52 16.91
CA THR A 207 12.78 1.57 18.15
C THR A 207 12.18 2.69 18.97
N ASP A 208 11.24 2.34 19.83
CA ASP A 208 10.75 3.25 20.85
C ASP A 208 11.94 3.57 21.79
N PRO A 209 12.44 4.81 21.83
CA PRO A 209 13.32 5.20 22.92
C PRO A 209 12.43 5.55 24.11
N VAL A 210 11.75 4.55 24.69
CA VAL A 210 11.27 4.69 26.06
C VAL A 210 12.53 4.82 26.90
N SER A 211 12.97 6.05 27.10
CA SER A 211 13.95 6.37 28.13
C SER A 211 13.33 5.98 29.46
N TYR A 212 13.69 4.80 29.92
CA TYR A 212 13.54 4.46 31.32
C TYR A 212 14.43 5.40 32.12
N THR A 213 13.92 6.57 32.44
CA THR A 213 14.44 7.37 33.52
C THR A 213 14.39 6.51 34.77
N HIS A 214 15.55 6.13 35.26
CA HIS A 214 15.74 5.43 36.49
C HIS A 214 14.90 6.07 37.60
N LEU A 215 13.88 5.38 38.06
CA LEU A 215 13.31 5.55 39.39
C LEU A 215 14.34 5.01 40.40
N THR A 216 15.28 5.87 40.78
CA THR A 216 16.00 5.68 42.05
C THR A 216 15.01 5.98 43.15
N LEU A 217 14.50 4.91 43.75
CA LEU A 217 13.80 4.98 45.03
C LEU A 217 14.84 5.16 46.16
N PRO A 218 14.53 5.96 47.16
CA PRO A 218 15.39 6.21 48.32
C PRO A 218 15.57 5.01 49.23
#